data_26cb26f00868344f7727c2132b8aeee0
#
_entry.id   26cb26f00868344f7727c2132b8aeee0
#
_cell.length_a   1.000
_cell.length_b   1.000
_cell.length_c   1.000
_cell.angle_alpha   90.00
_cell.angle_beta   90.00
_cell.angle_gamma   90.00
#
_symmetry.space_group_name_H-M   'P 1'
#
loop_
_entity.id
_entity.type
_entity.pdbx_description
1 polymer ?
#
loop_
_entity_poly.entity_id
_entity_poly.type
_entity_poly.pdbx_seq_one_letter_code
_entity_poly.pdbx_strand_id
1 'polypeptide(L)'
;MTTPHLKNPTVKTLLGVWALFLSFAFIQVGNGIQRVLLPVRGETEGFSPSVMGLVMAFHFSGYLLGAKFAPKSLATVGHIRVFSAMASLASITVLINATFVTPVTWCFIYLLGGVCNATIFVVLESWLNDRASNENRGQILGSYMVVMLGGTAGGQLLANLGQAEGFKMFILASVLLSLAIVPMTLSASSNPPPPTTSSMPFRELYKLVPSALIGTTLAAFVQAGMSSMALVYALKAGMSPSKSTIFVGAGLAGAIVLQIPIGRLSDIFPRRRIILLSILVSLLICFLQTITTTTSDLQILLNFAFGAFVFPLYGLFAALANDWVPTEKRVSASSTLVVASSIGSVIAPLSIGFVLGSFNPSSYFVLNGLVLICLGLYLSYRTYVKEAVPVKKQSLFVPITARSCQIDHSLNRWIRNPLATWQKEERK
;
A
#
# COMPACT_ATOMS: atom_id res chain seq x y z
N MET A 1 -19.43 33.85 -18.28
CA MET A 1 -18.93 32.73 -19.10
C MET A 1 -19.58 31.44 -18.61
N THR A 2 -20.57 30.96 -19.33
CA THR A 2 -21.35 29.75 -19.02
C THR A 2 -20.49 28.53 -19.36
N THR A 3 -20.14 27.76 -18.35
CA THR A 3 -19.40 26.48 -18.49
C THR A 3 -20.22 25.50 -19.34
N PRO A 4 -19.62 24.82 -20.33
CA PRO A 4 -20.31 23.81 -21.11
C PRO A 4 -20.87 22.72 -20.22
N HIS A 5 -22.12 22.34 -20.40
CA HIS A 5 -22.84 21.29 -19.70
C HIS A 5 -22.12 19.95 -19.92
N LEU A 6 -21.18 19.58 -19.01
CA LEU A 6 -20.62 18.24 -18.95
C LEU A 6 -21.75 17.29 -18.53
N LYS A 7 -22.27 16.51 -19.46
CA LYS A 7 -23.38 15.56 -19.26
C LYS A 7 -23.02 14.37 -18.38
N ASN A 8 -21.73 14.16 -18.06
CA ASN A 8 -21.30 13.01 -17.29
C ASN A 8 -21.04 13.41 -15.82
N PRO A 9 -21.85 12.92 -14.85
CA PRO A 9 -21.73 13.26 -13.43
C PRO A 9 -20.36 12.90 -12.83
N THR A 10 -19.71 11.87 -13.35
CA THR A 10 -18.37 11.44 -12.93
C THR A 10 -17.30 12.46 -13.27
N VAL A 11 -17.34 13.02 -14.50
CA VAL A 11 -16.36 14.04 -14.93
C VAL A 11 -16.51 15.30 -14.08
N LYS A 12 -17.73 15.69 -13.72
CA LYS A 12 -17.99 16.83 -12.84
C LYS A 12 -17.42 16.59 -11.42
N THR A 13 -17.56 15.38 -10.89
CA THR A 13 -17.01 15.02 -9.59
C THR A 13 -15.48 14.97 -9.62
N LEU A 14 -14.88 14.37 -10.66
CA LEU A 14 -13.42 14.33 -10.82
C LEU A 14 -12.83 15.74 -10.95
N LEU A 15 -13.50 16.64 -11.68
CA LEU A 15 -13.14 18.05 -11.73
C LEU A 15 -13.30 18.75 -10.37
N GLY A 16 -14.24 18.32 -9.53
CA GLY A 16 -14.39 18.82 -8.16
C GLY A 16 -13.30 18.36 -7.18
N VAL A 17 -12.58 17.30 -7.51
CA VAL A 17 -11.50 16.72 -6.67
C VAL A 17 -10.11 16.73 -7.35
N TRP A 18 -9.98 17.44 -8.50
CA TRP A 18 -8.73 17.50 -9.26
C TRP A 18 -7.52 17.92 -8.41
N ALA A 19 -7.73 18.90 -7.51
CA ALA A 19 -6.69 19.41 -6.64
C ALA A 19 -6.16 18.33 -5.68
N LEU A 20 -7.06 17.47 -5.17
CA LEU A 20 -6.68 16.33 -4.33
C LEU A 20 -5.82 15.34 -5.11
N PHE A 21 -6.23 14.97 -6.32
CA PHE A 21 -5.49 14.04 -7.16
C PHE A 21 -4.14 14.60 -7.61
N LEU A 22 -4.07 15.88 -7.96
CA LEU A 22 -2.82 16.52 -8.34
C LEU A 22 -1.86 16.64 -7.15
N SER A 23 -2.36 17.07 -5.98
CA SER A 23 -1.58 17.09 -4.74
C SER A 23 -1.06 15.69 -4.40
N PHE A 24 -1.92 14.67 -4.52
CA PHE A 24 -1.54 13.30 -4.25
C PHE A 24 -0.52 12.76 -5.27
N ALA A 25 -0.64 13.11 -6.53
CA ALA A 25 0.32 12.74 -7.57
C ALA A 25 1.72 13.30 -7.22
N PHE A 26 1.83 14.56 -6.84
CA PHE A 26 3.09 15.14 -6.41
C PHE A 26 3.69 14.43 -5.19
N ILE A 27 2.87 14.12 -4.16
CA ILE A 27 3.31 13.34 -2.99
C ILE A 27 3.83 11.98 -3.41
N GLN A 28 3.10 11.27 -4.28
CA GLN A 28 3.47 9.91 -4.67
C GLN A 28 4.72 9.86 -5.56
N VAL A 29 4.91 10.84 -6.44
CA VAL A 29 6.14 10.97 -7.24
C VAL A 29 7.32 11.26 -6.33
N GLY A 30 7.21 12.22 -5.40
CA GLY A 30 8.26 12.53 -4.43
C GLY A 30 8.63 11.32 -3.55
N ASN A 31 7.63 10.62 -3.03
CA ASN A 31 7.83 9.37 -2.28
C ASN A 31 8.46 8.27 -3.13
N GLY A 32 8.09 8.16 -4.43
CA GLY A 32 8.67 7.21 -5.37
C GLY A 32 10.16 7.45 -5.58
N ILE A 33 10.57 8.71 -5.75
CA ILE A 33 11.98 9.11 -5.85
C ILE A 33 12.72 8.71 -4.56
N GLN A 34 12.21 9.07 -3.39
CA GLN A 34 12.85 8.79 -2.11
C GLN A 34 13.03 7.29 -1.84
N ARG A 35 12.09 6.45 -2.28
CA ARG A 35 12.18 4.98 -2.15
C ARG A 35 13.34 4.36 -2.88
N VAL A 36 13.83 4.98 -3.96
CA VAL A 36 15.02 4.54 -4.69
C VAL A 36 16.27 5.18 -4.09
N LEU A 37 16.23 6.50 -3.87
CA LEU A 37 17.40 7.24 -3.43
C LEU A 37 17.94 6.75 -2.08
N LEU A 38 17.07 6.48 -1.11
CA LEU A 38 17.55 6.17 0.23
C LEU A 38 18.32 4.84 0.30
N PRO A 39 17.82 3.71 -0.25
CA PRO A 39 18.59 2.46 -0.28
C PRO A 39 19.89 2.57 -1.08
N VAL A 40 19.87 3.26 -2.24
CA VAL A 40 21.07 3.46 -3.07
C VAL A 40 22.10 4.30 -2.33
N ARG A 41 21.67 5.41 -1.70
CA ARG A 41 22.56 6.23 -0.89
C ARG A 41 23.09 5.48 0.33
N GLY A 42 22.25 4.70 1.00
CA GLY A 42 22.69 3.87 2.13
C GLY A 42 23.76 2.85 1.74
N GLU A 43 23.66 2.26 0.56
CA GLU A 43 24.69 1.35 0.04
C GLU A 43 25.99 2.08 -0.26
N THR A 44 25.95 3.24 -0.95
CA THR A 44 27.15 4.03 -1.25
C THR A 44 27.87 4.53 0.00
N GLU A 45 27.11 4.81 1.08
CA GLU A 45 27.66 5.20 2.39
C GLU A 45 28.05 3.99 3.26
N GLY A 46 27.94 2.78 2.74
CA GLY A 46 28.37 1.55 3.43
C GLY A 46 27.42 1.09 4.54
N PHE A 47 26.15 1.49 4.52
CA PHE A 47 25.17 1.01 5.51
C PHE A 47 24.85 -0.46 5.26
N SER A 48 24.95 -1.26 6.32
CA SER A 48 24.58 -2.67 6.24
C SER A 48 23.08 -2.84 5.97
N PRO A 49 22.66 -3.96 5.34
CA PRO A 49 21.24 -4.27 5.16
C PRO A 49 20.44 -4.26 6.46
N SER A 50 21.06 -4.61 7.59
CA SER A 50 20.44 -4.56 8.92
C SER A 50 20.11 -3.14 9.35
N VAL A 51 21.00 -2.18 9.09
CA VAL A 51 20.76 -0.76 9.33
C VAL A 51 19.64 -0.25 8.45
N MET A 52 19.62 -0.60 7.16
CA MET A 52 18.54 -0.22 6.25
C MET A 52 17.22 -0.83 6.69
N GLY A 53 17.22 -2.08 7.15
CA GLY A 53 16.03 -2.71 7.74
C GLY A 53 15.49 -1.96 8.95
N LEU A 54 16.36 -1.49 9.83
CA LEU A 54 16.01 -0.69 10.99
C LEU A 54 15.37 0.65 10.56
N VAL A 55 15.98 1.38 9.63
CA VAL A 55 15.45 2.65 9.09
C VAL A 55 14.05 2.45 8.52
N MET A 56 13.84 1.39 7.72
CA MET A 56 12.52 1.08 7.14
C MET A 56 11.50 0.69 8.21
N ALA A 57 11.89 -0.01 9.26
CA ALA A 57 11.01 -0.35 10.39
C ALA A 57 10.55 0.91 11.15
N PHE A 58 11.43 1.89 11.33
CA PHE A 58 11.07 3.18 11.90
C PHE A 58 10.04 3.91 11.04
N HIS A 59 10.15 3.84 9.71
CA HIS A 59 9.12 4.40 8.81
C HIS A 59 7.75 3.77 9.03
N PHE A 60 7.66 2.43 9.07
CA PHE A 60 6.39 1.74 9.31
C PHE A 60 5.85 1.98 10.72
N SER A 61 6.73 2.11 11.72
CA SER A 61 6.34 2.51 13.08
C SER A 61 5.76 3.93 13.09
N GLY A 62 6.40 4.86 12.38
CA GLY A 62 5.87 6.20 12.16
C GLY A 62 4.52 6.19 11.45
N TYR A 63 4.37 5.33 10.44
CA TYR A 63 3.11 5.17 9.72
C TYR A 63 1.96 4.72 10.66
N LEU A 64 2.23 3.76 11.55
CA LEU A 64 1.27 3.31 12.57
C LEU A 64 0.89 4.45 13.54
N LEU A 65 1.87 5.22 13.99
CA LEU A 65 1.64 6.39 14.87
C LEU A 65 0.81 7.46 14.16
N GLY A 66 1.18 7.81 12.92
CA GLY A 66 0.47 8.80 12.12
C GLY A 66 -1.00 8.41 11.88
N ALA A 67 -1.26 7.16 11.51
CA ALA A 67 -2.61 6.66 11.32
C ALA A 67 -3.47 6.74 12.58
N LYS A 68 -2.86 6.55 13.77
CA LYS A 68 -3.54 6.67 15.06
C LYS A 68 -3.85 8.12 15.45
N PHE A 69 -2.95 9.06 15.17
CA PHE A 69 -3.10 10.46 15.57
C PHE A 69 -3.82 11.32 14.53
N ALA A 70 -3.83 10.93 13.26
CA ALA A 70 -4.43 11.69 12.17
C ALA A 70 -5.89 12.10 12.43
N PRO A 71 -6.82 11.20 12.85
CA PRO A 71 -8.22 11.57 13.06
C PRO A 71 -8.40 12.68 14.09
N LYS A 72 -7.60 12.66 15.18
CA LYS A 72 -7.65 13.70 16.21
C LYS A 72 -7.16 15.04 15.66
N SER A 73 -6.06 15.03 14.90
CA SER A 73 -5.53 16.24 14.25
C SER A 73 -6.52 16.83 13.25
N LEU A 74 -7.20 15.98 12.46
CA LEU A 74 -8.23 16.39 11.51
C LEU A 74 -9.43 17.04 12.21
N ALA A 75 -9.87 16.49 13.33
CA ALA A 75 -10.99 17.02 14.11
C ALA A 75 -10.69 18.41 14.71
N THR A 76 -9.43 18.67 15.08
CA THR A 76 -9.04 19.93 15.75
C THR A 76 -8.62 21.03 14.78
N VAL A 77 -7.89 20.68 13.71
CA VAL A 77 -7.21 21.64 12.84
C VAL A 77 -7.83 21.71 11.44
N GLY A 78 -8.50 20.65 11.01
CA GLY A 78 -9.10 20.51 9.68
C GLY A 78 -8.14 19.95 8.61
N HIS A 79 -8.72 19.47 7.51
CA HIS A 79 -8.03 18.67 6.49
C HIS A 79 -6.90 19.42 5.76
N ILE A 80 -7.18 20.63 5.26
CA ILE A 80 -6.21 21.42 4.47
C ILE A 80 -4.97 21.76 5.31
N ARG A 81 -5.17 22.25 6.54
CA ARG A 81 -4.06 22.66 7.41
C ARG A 81 -3.20 21.45 7.82
N VAL A 82 -3.82 20.33 8.17
CA VAL A 82 -3.11 19.08 8.51
C VAL A 82 -2.33 18.58 7.31
N PHE A 83 -2.94 18.53 6.12
CA PHE A 83 -2.25 18.14 4.89
C PHE A 83 -1.02 19.00 4.63
N SER A 84 -1.19 20.34 4.66
CA SER A 84 -0.11 21.29 4.38
C SER A 84 1.03 21.16 5.38
N ALA A 85 0.73 21.03 6.67
CA ALA A 85 1.74 20.82 7.70
C ALA A 85 2.53 19.51 7.49
N MET A 86 1.82 18.42 7.20
CA MET A 86 2.44 17.11 6.97
C MET A 86 3.25 17.06 5.68
N ALA A 87 2.79 17.69 4.60
CA ALA A 87 3.53 17.77 3.34
C ALA A 87 4.81 18.63 3.49
N SER A 88 4.74 19.76 4.22
CA SER A 88 5.91 20.57 4.55
C SER A 88 6.93 19.77 5.37
N LEU A 89 6.48 19.09 6.43
CA LEU A 89 7.36 18.25 7.25
C LEU A 89 7.95 17.10 6.42
N ALA A 90 7.18 16.44 5.57
CA ALA A 90 7.68 15.40 4.68
C ALA A 90 8.77 15.93 3.74
N SER A 91 8.59 17.14 3.17
CA SER A 91 9.61 17.81 2.36
C SER A 91 10.91 18.03 3.14
N ILE A 92 10.82 18.52 4.38
CA ILE A 92 11.98 18.74 5.27
C ILE A 92 12.68 17.41 5.57
N THR A 93 11.94 16.32 5.82
CA THR A 93 12.56 15.02 6.11
C THR A 93 13.43 14.51 4.96
N VAL A 94 13.03 14.77 3.71
CA VAL A 94 13.84 14.42 2.53
C VAL A 94 15.16 15.15 2.50
N LEU A 95 15.16 16.46 2.79
CA LEU A 95 16.39 17.28 2.81
C LEU A 95 17.32 16.92 3.97
N ILE A 96 16.76 16.62 5.15
CA ILE A 96 17.56 16.19 6.29
C ILE A 96 18.23 14.83 6.01
N ASN A 97 17.52 13.89 5.37
CA ASN A 97 18.10 12.61 4.96
C ASN A 97 19.27 12.78 3.98
N ALA A 98 19.21 13.79 3.10
CA ALA A 98 20.28 14.10 2.17
C ALA A 98 21.51 14.72 2.84
N THR A 99 21.28 15.52 3.90
CA THR A 99 22.31 16.35 4.57
C THR A 99 23.02 15.59 5.69
N PHE A 100 22.24 14.89 6.52
CA PHE A 100 22.75 14.19 7.71
C PHE A 100 22.71 12.66 7.47
N VAL A 101 23.75 12.14 6.85
CA VAL A 101 23.85 10.73 6.45
C VAL A 101 24.40 9.91 7.62
N THR A 102 23.58 9.70 8.65
CA THR A 102 23.89 8.80 9.76
C THR A 102 22.72 7.86 10.04
N PRO A 103 22.98 6.59 10.47
CA PRO A 103 21.91 5.63 10.77
C PRO A 103 20.89 6.15 11.78
N VAL A 104 21.35 6.84 12.82
CA VAL A 104 20.50 7.36 13.90
C VAL A 104 19.57 8.46 13.35
N THR A 105 20.13 9.43 12.63
CA THR A 105 19.33 10.50 12.01
C THR A 105 18.29 9.91 11.06
N TRP A 106 18.69 8.95 10.22
CA TRP A 106 17.78 8.33 9.26
C TRP A 106 16.63 7.58 9.95
N CYS A 107 16.88 6.90 11.07
CA CYS A 107 15.80 6.23 11.83
C CYS A 107 14.75 7.25 12.30
N PHE A 108 15.15 8.34 12.97
CA PHE A 108 14.21 9.32 13.50
C PHE A 108 13.49 10.12 12.40
N ILE A 109 14.22 10.52 11.38
CA ILE A 109 13.64 11.27 10.25
C ILE A 109 12.69 10.41 9.43
N TYR A 110 13.03 9.13 9.25
CA TYR A 110 12.15 8.19 8.55
C TYR A 110 10.89 7.83 9.34
N LEU A 111 10.99 7.79 10.69
CA LEU A 111 9.82 7.70 11.56
C LEU A 111 8.91 8.93 11.37
N LEU A 112 9.46 10.14 11.38
CA LEU A 112 8.69 11.36 11.14
C LEU A 112 8.07 11.35 9.73
N GLY A 113 8.82 10.95 8.71
CA GLY A 113 8.32 10.76 7.34
C GLY A 113 7.15 9.77 7.28
N GLY A 114 7.22 8.68 8.05
CA GLY A 114 6.13 7.71 8.20
C GLY A 114 4.87 8.33 8.80
N VAL A 115 5.00 9.13 9.87
CA VAL A 115 3.88 9.89 10.49
C VAL A 115 3.25 10.82 9.46
N CYS A 116 4.07 11.58 8.72
CA CYS A 116 3.59 12.52 7.70
C CYS A 116 2.81 11.77 6.60
N ASN A 117 3.39 10.71 6.05
CA ASN A 117 2.78 9.94 4.97
C ASN A 117 1.44 9.32 5.41
N ALA A 118 1.39 8.67 6.57
CA ALA A 118 0.14 8.09 7.08
C ALA A 118 -0.96 9.14 7.26
N THR A 119 -0.60 10.29 7.83
CA THR A 119 -1.55 11.39 8.05
C THR A 119 -2.07 11.94 6.72
N ILE A 120 -1.20 12.13 5.72
CA ILE A 120 -1.59 12.56 4.36
C ILE A 120 -2.57 11.57 3.73
N PHE A 121 -2.32 10.26 3.85
CA PHE A 121 -3.23 9.23 3.34
C PHE A 121 -4.60 9.30 4.02
N VAL A 122 -4.65 9.44 5.35
CA VAL A 122 -5.92 9.56 6.10
C VAL A 122 -6.70 10.81 5.67
N VAL A 123 -6.02 11.95 5.47
CA VAL A 123 -6.63 13.18 4.95
C VAL A 123 -7.28 12.94 3.60
N LEU A 124 -6.53 12.38 2.65
CA LEU A 124 -6.98 12.16 1.27
C LEU A 124 -8.13 11.17 1.21
N GLU A 125 -8.02 10.04 1.91
CA GLU A 125 -9.06 9.01 1.95
C GLU A 125 -10.35 9.52 2.60
N SER A 126 -10.25 10.27 3.70
CA SER A 126 -11.39 10.91 4.33
C SER A 126 -12.10 11.87 3.37
N TRP A 127 -11.35 12.66 2.65
CA TRP A 127 -11.91 13.64 1.70
C TRP A 127 -12.54 12.98 0.47
N LEU A 128 -11.87 11.98 -0.11
CA LEU A 128 -12.40 11.22 -1.24
C LEU A 128 -13.67 10.46 -0.87
N ASN A 129 -13.74 9.95 0.35
CA ASN A 129 -14.94 9.28 0.87
C ASN A 129 -16.14 10.21 1.00
N ASP A 130 -15.92 11.42 1.49
CA ASP A 130 -16.97 12.44 1.63
C ASP A 130 -17.54 12.88 0.26
N ARG A 131 -16.68 12.96 -0.77
CA ARG A 131 -17.05 13.36 -2.12
C ARG A 131 -17.61 12.24 -2.98
N ALA A 132 -17.42 10.99 -2.58
CA ALA A 132 -17.86 9.83 -3.33
C ALA A 132 -19.33 9.54 -3.09
N SER A 133 -20.16 9.62 -4.14
CA SER A 133 -21.52 9.08 -4.14
C SER A 133 -21.47 7.56 -4.39
N ASN A 134 -22.56 6.86 -4.09
CA ASN A 134 -22.66 5.41 -4.35
C ASN A 134 -22.47 5.06 -5.84
N GLU A 135 -22.74 6.00 -6.75
CA GLU A 135 -22.67 5.80 -8.20
C GLU A 135 -21.23 5.94 -8.73
N ASN A 136 -20.44 6.87 -8.19
CA ASN A 136 -19.10 7.20 -8.72
C ASN A 136 -17.93 6.72 -7.84
N ARG A 137 -18.21 6.11 -6.68
CA ARG A 137 -17.22 5.68 -5.69
C ARG A 137 -16.16 4.74 -6.27
N GLY A 138 -16.56 3.76 -7.08
CA GLY A 138 -15.64 2.83 -7.73
C GLY A 138 -14.66 3.52 -8.68
N GLN A 139 -15.11 4.53 -9.39
CA GLN A 139 -14.29 5.30 -10.33
C GLN A 139 -13.31 6.22 -9.58
N ILE A 140 -13.77 6.90 -8.52
CA ILE A 140 -12.91 7.74 -7.68
C ILE A 140 -11.80 6.91 -7.03
N LEU A 141 -12.15 5.74 -6.47
CA LEU A 141 -11.16 4.84 -5.88
C LEU A 141 -10.21 4.24 -6.92
N GLY A 142 -10.72 3.87 -8.10
CA GLY A 142 -9.89 3.43 -9.21
C GLY A 142 -8.88 4.51 -9.61
N SER A 143 -9.34 5.76 -9.76
CA SER A 143 -8.47 6.90 -10.05
C SER A 143 -7.44 7.14 -8.94
N TYR A 144 -7.84 7.03 -7.67
CA TYR A 144 -6.94 7.12 -6.51
C TYR A 144 -5.83 6.06 -6.58
N MET A 145 -6.17 4.80 -6.88
CA MET A 145 -5.18 3.73 -7.02
C MET A 145 -4.23 3.95 -8.20
N VAL A 146 -4.74 4.45 -9.35
CA VAL A 146 -3.91 4.79 -10.51
C VAL A 146 -2.92 5.90 -10.15
N VAL A 147 -3.36 6.96 -9.49
CA VAL A 147 -2.48 8.06 -9.05
C VAL A 147 -1.46 7.57 -8.02
N MET A 148 -1.89 6.73 -7.06
CA MET A 148 -1.01 6.19 -6.02
C MET A 148 0.12 5.33 -6.62
N LEU A 149 -0.24 4.34 -7.42
CA LEU A 149 0.72 3.38 -7.97
C LEU A 149 1.50 4.00 -9.13
N GLY A 150 0.82 4.71 -10.03
CA GLY A 150 1.43 5.39 -11.18
C GLY A 150 2.38 6.51 -10.74
N GLY A 151 2.00 7.31 -9.75
CA GLY A 151 2.86 8.34 -9.16
C GLY A 151 4.11 7.74 -8.51
N THR A 152 3.94 6.68 -7.72
CA THR A 152 5.07 5.98 -7.09
C THR A 152 6.01 5.39 -8.15
N ALA A 153 5.48 4.69 -9.14
CA ALA A 153 6.28 4.09 -10.23
C ALA A 153 6.97 5.18 -11.07
N GLY A 154 6.26 6.25 -11.42
CA GLY A 154 6.83 7.41 -12.11
C GLY A 154 7.99 8.06 -11.34
N GLY A 155 7.83 8.22 -10.02
CA GLY A 155 8.90 8.71 -9.15
C GLY A 155 10.12 7.79 -9.11
N GLN A 156 9.91 6.48 -9.06
CA GLN A 156 11.01 5.51 -9.12
C GLN A 156 11.76 5.57 -10.46
N LEU A 157 11.04 5.73 -11.58
CA LEU A 157 11.67 5.91 -12.89
C LEU A 157 12.44 7.23 -12.97
N LEU A 158 11.87 8.34 -12.47
CA LEU A 158 12.56 9.63 -12.42
C LEU A 158 13.85 9.57 -11.59
N ALA A 159 13.89 8.80 -10.51
CA ALA A 159 15.09 8.63 -9.70
C ALA A 159 16.27 8.04 -10.51
N ASN A 160 15.99 7.21 -11.52
CA ASN A 160 17.02 6.64 -12.39
C ASN A 160 17.65 7.67 -13.36
N LEU A 161 17.03 8.82 -13.58
CA LEU A 161 17.56 9.87 -14.44
C LEU A 161 18.64 10.71 -13.74
N GLY A 162 18.81 10.55 -12.44
CA GLY A 162 19.77 11.27 -11.63
C GLY A 162 20.79 10.36 -10.94
N GLN A 163 21.87 10.99 -10.46
CA GLN A 163 22.85 10.31 -9.62
C GLN A 163 22.36 10.34 -8.16
N ALA A 164 22.28 9.19 -7.50
CA ALA A 164 21.84 9.07 -6.10
C ALA A 164 22.86 9.70 -5.11
N GLU A 165 24.10 9.88 -5.54
CA GLU A 165 25.18 10.53 -4.77
C GLU A 165 24.99 12.05 -4.67
N GLY A 166 24.20 12.64 -5.59
CA GLY A 166 23.98 14.09 -5.65
C GLY A 166 22.72 14.55 -4.93
N PHE A 167 22.72 15.82 -4.46
CA PHE A 167 21.56 16.44 -3.83
C PHE A 167 20.37 16.70 -4.77
N LYS A 168 20.60 16.69 -6.11
CA LYS A 168 19.60 17.13 -7.11
C LYS A 168 18.27 16.34 -6.99
N MET A 169 18.34 15.03 -6.87
CA MET A 169 17.15 14.20 -6.80
C MET A 169 16.43 14.31 -5.45
N PHE A 170 17.16 14.52 -4.34
CA PHE A 170 16.55 14.83 -3.04
C PHE A 170 15.86 16.19 -3.07
N ILE A 171 16.46 17.21 -3.70
CA ILE A 171 15.83 18.52 -3.91
C ILE A 171 14.57 18.36 -4.75
N LEU A 172 14.61 17.63 -5.86
CA LEU A 172 13.43 17.38 -6.69
C LEU A 172 12.30 16.71 -5.91
N ALA A 173 12.60 15.67 -5.12
CA ALA A 173 11.62 15.02 -4.26
C ALA A 173 11.01 15.98 -3.24
N SER A 174 11.84 16.79 -2.56
CA SER A 174 11.41 17.82 -1.63
C SER A 174 10.53 18.89 -2.28
N VAL A 175 10.92 19.39 -3.45
CA VAL A 175 10.13 20.36 -4.24
C VAL A 175 8.76 19.78 -4.62
N LEU A 176 8.69 18.53 -5.07
CA LEU A 176 7.41 17.89 -5.39
C LEU A 176 6.50 17.75 -4.17
N LEU A 177 7.06 17.37 -3.01
CA LEU A 177 6.29 17.30 -1.75
C LEU A 177 5.77 18.68 -1.33
N SER A 178 6.56 19.73 -1.51
CA SER A 178 6.14 21.11 -1.23
C SER A 178 5.11 21.61 -2.26
N LEU A 179 5.29 21.32 -3.55
CA LEU A 179 4.35 21.66 -4.61
C LEU A 179 2.97 21.04 -4.39
N ALA A 180 2.90 19.89 -3.74
CA ALA A 180 1.63 19.24 -3.40
C ALA A 180 0.70 20.12 -2.54
N ILE A 181 1.25 21.08 -1.80
CA ILE A 181 0.49 22.01 -0.95
C ILE A 181 -0.31 22.99 -1.81
N VAL A 182 0.23 23.42 -2.94
CA VAL A 182 -0.36 24.48 -3.78
C VAL A 182 -1.76 24.14 -4.27
N PRO A 183 -2.00 23.03 -4.99
CA PRO A 183 -3.36 22.70 -5.43
C PRO A 183 -4.33 22.50 -4.28
N MET A 184 -3.84 21.94 -3.15
CA MET A 184 -4.64 21.65 -1.96
C MET A 184 -5.15 22.95 -1.31
N THR A 185 -4.27 23.94 -1.17
CA THR A 185 -4.61 25.25 -0.54
C THR A 185 -5.45 26.14 -1.46
N LEU A 186 -5.31 26.02 -2.78
CA LEU A 186 -6.12 26.73 -3.77
C LEU A 186 -7.49 26.09 -3.98
N SER A 187 -7.71 24.88 -3.45
CA SER A 187 -9.02 24.22 -3.54
C SER A 187 -10.05 24.96 -2.69
N ALA A 188 -11.12 25.43 -3.33
CA ALA A 188 -12.26 26.07 -2.67
C ALA A 188 -13.21 25.08 -1.97
N SER A 189 -12.78 23.84 -1.76
CA SER A 189 -13.63 22.79 -1.19
C SER A 189 -13.84 22.97 0.31
N SER A 190 -15.08 22.79 0.77
CA SER A 190 -15.40 22.70 2.20
C SER A 190 -14.71 21.49 2.84
N ASN A 191 -14.23 21.65 4.06
CA ASN A 191 -13.65 20.56 4.84
C ASN A 191 -14.71 19.48 5.10
N PRO A 192 -14.42 18.20 4.83
CA PRO A 192 -15.30 17.11 5.21
C PRO A 192 -15.34 16.93 6.76
N PRO A 193 -16.37 16.25 7.28
CA PRO A 193 -16.40 15.90 8.69
C PRO A 193 -15.20 14.97 9.03
N PRO A 194 -14.64 15.07 10.25
CA PRO A 194 -13.55 14.20 10.67
C PRO A 194 -13.98 12.73 10.67
N PRO A 195 -13.10 11.81 10.31
CA PRO A 195 -13.41 10.39 10.27
C PRO A 195 -13.71 9.88 11.71
N THR A 196 -14.81 9.15 11.84
CA THR A 196 -15.15 8.47 13.10
C THR A 196 -14.27 7.23 13.25
N THR A 197 -13.46 7.18 14.30
CA THR A 197 -12.61 6.03 14.60
C THR A 197 -13.23 5.18 15.69
N SER A 198 -13.78 4.04 15.31
CA SER A 198 -14.06 2.96 16.25
C SER A 198 -13.18 1.77 15.87
N SER A 199 -12.44 1.20 16.80
CA SER A 199 -11.67 -0.03 16.58
C SER A 199 -12.29 -1.17 17.37
N MET A 200 -12.42 -2.34 16.73
CA MET A 200 -12.83 -3.56 17.40
C MET A 200 -11.67 -4.09 18.24
N PRO A 201 -11.86 -4.57 19.49
CA PRO A 201 -10.80 -5.20 20.25
C PRO A 201 -10.18 -6.39 19.50
N PHE A 202 -8.84 -6.51 19.51
CA PHE A 202 -8.13 -7.64 18.88
C PHE A 202 -8.68 -9.00 19.28
N ARG A 203 -9.02 -9.17 20.56
CA ARG A 203 -9.57 -10.42 21.10
C ARG A 203 -10.94 -10.76 20.48
N GLU A 204 -11.78 -9.76 20.21
CA GLU A 204 -13.09 -9.96 19.59
C GLU A 204 -12.92 -10.39 18.13
N LEU A 205 -12.09 -9.68 17.37
CA LEU A 205 -11.82 -10.02 15.97
C LEU A 205 -11.16 -11.40 15.83
N TYR A 206 -10.22 -11.74 16.74
CA TYR A 206 -9.59 -13.05 16.75
C TYR A 206 -10.59 -14.20 17.01
N LYS A 207 -11.56 -13.99 17.89
CA LYS A 207 -12.63 -14.99 18.13
C LYS A 207 -13.53 -15.17 16.89
N LEU A 208 -13.83 -14.08 16.19
CA LEU A 208 -14.70 -14.12 15.00
C LEU A 208 -13.97 -14.72 13.79
N VAL A 209 -12.80 -14.17 13.44
CA VAL A 209 -12.05 -14.53 12.21
C VAL A 209 -10.54 -14.51 12.44
N PRO A 210 -9.99 -15.51 13.17
CA PRO A 210 -8.56 -15.56 13.44
C PRO A 210 -7.74 -15.67 12.14
N SER A 211 -8.28 -16.33 11.09
CA SER A 211 -7.60 -16.46 9.80
C SER A 211 -7.37 -15.14 9.10
N ALA A 212 -8.28 -14.17 9.25
CA ALA A 212 -8.11 -12.85 8.66
C ALA A 212 -7.07 -12.03 9.43
N LEU A 213 -7.10 -12.07 10.77
CA LEU A 213 -6.17 -11.32 11.60
C LEU A 213 -4.71 -11.76 11.38
N ILE A 214 -4.44 -13.07 11.48
CA ILE A 214 -3.10 -13.64 11.24
C ILE A 214 -2.72 -13.49 9.76
N GLY A 215 -3.68 -13.74 8.86
CA GLY A 215 -3.45 -13.65 7.42
C GLY A 215 -3.06 -12.26 6.96
N THR A 216 -3.75 -11.21 7.43
CA THR A 216 -3.38 -9.82 7.10
C THR A 216 -2.03 -9.44 7.68
N THR A 217 -1.67 -9.89 8.88
CA THR A 217 -0.36 -9.61 9.49
C THR A 217 0.78 -10.24 8.68
N LEU A 218 0.67 -11.53 8.33
CA LEU A 218 1.72 -12.23 7.57
C LEU A 218 1.77 -11.80 6.10
N ALA A 219 0.62 -11.53 5.47
CA ALA A 219 0.57 -10.96 4.13
C ALA A 219 1.23 -9.56 4.10
N ALA A 220 0.96 -8.72 5.09
CA ALA A 220 1.59 -7.41 5.22
C ALA A 220 3.10 -7.50 5.49
N PHE A 221 3.57 -8.53 6.19
CA PHE A 221 5.00 -8.81 6.33
C PHE A 221 5.65 -8.98 4.95
N VAL A 222 5.13 -9.89 4.12
CA VAL A 222 5.70 -10.16 2.79
C VAL A 222 5.61 -8.91 1.89
N GLN A 223 4.48 -8.20 1.89
CA GLN A 223 4.29 -6.97 1.12
C GLN A 223 5.22 -5.85 1.56
N ALA A 224 5.40 -5.65 2.86
CA ALA A 224 6.31 -4.64 3.41
C ALA A 224 7.76 -5.00 3.10
N GLY A 225 8.13 -6.26 3.22
CA GLY A 225 9.42 -6.76 2.79
C GLY A 225 9.72 -6.46 1.33
N MET A 226 8.74 -6.75 0.46
CA MET A 226 8.85 -6.46 -0.97
C MET A 226 8.93 -4.96 -1.27
N SER A 227 8.12 -4.14 -0.61
CA SER A 227 8.06 -2.70 -0.91
C SER A 227 9.20 -1.88 -0.30
N SER A 228 9.91 -2.39 0.72
CA SER A 228 10.96 -1.66 1.43
C SER A 228 12.35 -2.27 1.27
N MET A 229 12.47 -3.61 1.21
CA MET A 229 13.76 -4.29 1.23
C MET A 229 14.15 -4.94 -0.11
N ALA A 230 13.25 -4.98 -1.11
CA ALA A 230 13.56 -5.58 -2.40
C ALA A 230 14.68 -4.83 -3.15
N LEU A 231 14.76 -3.48 -3.01
CA LEU A 231 15.85 -2.71 -3.60
C LEU A 231 17.17 -3.00 -2.88
N VAL A 232 17.16 -3.08 -1.56
CA VAL A 232 18.35 -3.45 -0.75
C VAL A 232 18.83 -4.86 -1.12
N TYR A 233 17.90 -5.80 -1.31
CA TYR A 233 18.21 -7.13 -1.82
C TYR A 233 18.90 -7.06 -3.19
N ALA A 234 18.31 -6.34 -4.14
CA ALA A 234 18.80 -6.29 -5.52
C ALA A 234 20.20 -5.67 -5.61
N LEU A 235 20.47 -4.61 -4.85
CA LEU A 235 21.79 -3.98 -4.75
C LEU A 235 22.80 -4.97 -4.13
N LYS A 236 22.46 -5.59 -2.98
CA LYS A 236 23.33 -6.61 -2.36
C LYS A 236 23.57 -7.81 -3.28
N ALA A 237 22.61 -8.16 -4.13
CA ALA A 237 22.74 -9.22 -5.13
C ALA A 237 23.65 -8.87 -6.33
N GLY A 238 24.20 -7.64 -6.37
CA GLY A 238 25.10 -7.16 -7.42
C GLY A 238 24.37 -6.61 -8.65
N MET A 239 23.07 -6.32 -8.57
CA MET A 239 22.37 -5.62 -9.66
C MET A 239 22.80 -4.15 -9.67
N SER A 240 22.93 -3.55 -10.86
CA SER A 240 23.13 -2.10 -10.98
C SER A 240 21.91 -1.34 -10.40
N PRO A 241 22.06 -0.09 -9.94
CA PRO A 241 20.96 0.70 -9.40
C PRO A 241 19.76 0.79 -10.35
N SER A 242 20.00 0.96 -11.64
CA SER A 242 18.95 0.99 -12.65
C SER A 242 18.21 -0.35 -12.77
N LYS A 243 18.94 -1.47 -12.83
CA LYS A 243 18.35 -2.81 -12.88
C LYS A 243 17.58 -3.14 -11.60
N SER A 244 18.10 -2.72 -10.44
CA SER A 244 17.43 -2.87 -9.13
C SER A 244 16.10 -2.13 -9.07
N THR A 245 16.04 -0.92 -9.65
CA THR A 245 14.79 -0.15 -9.73
C THR A 245 13.77 -0.82 -10.65
N ILE A 246 14.22 -1.34 -11.81
CA ILE A 246 13.36 -2.10 -12.73
C ILE A 246 12.84 -3.36 -12.04
N PHE A 247 13.68 -4.07 -11.29
CA PHE A 247 13.29 -5.25 -10.51
C PHE A 247 12.16 -4.92 -9.52
N VAL A 248 12.29 -3.86 -8.72
CA VAL A 248 11.24 -3.42 -7.78
C VAL A 248 9.99 -2.96 -8.52
N GLY A 249 10.16 -2.17 -9.59
CA GLY A 249 9.08 -1.69 -10.44
C GLY A 249 8.27 -2.83 -11.07
N ALA A 250 8.93 -3.90 -11.50
CA ALA A 250 8.28 -5.08 -12.05
C ALA A 250 7.32 -5.73 -11.04
N GLY A 251 7.71 -5.84 -9.76
CA GLY A 251 6.83 -6.34 -8.72
C GLY A 251 5.58 -5.49 -8.50
N LEU A 252 5.73 -4.15 -8.52
CA LEU A 252 4.58 -3.24 -8.44
C LEU A 252 3.68 -3.35 -9.68
N ALA A 253 4.26 -3.48 -10.87
CA ALA A 253 3.51 -3.69 -12.11
C ALA A 253 2.69 -4.99 -12.06
N GLY A 254 3.28 -6.08 -11.57
CA GLY A 254 2.58 -7.34 -11.34
C GLY A 254 1.37 -7.17 -10.40
N ALA A 255 1.55 -6.43 -9.31
CA ALA A 255 0.47 -6.11 -8.38
C ALA A 255 -0.69 -5.38 -9.07
N ILE A 256 -0.41 -4.38 -9.91
CA ILE A 256 -1.43 -3.60 -10.64
C ILE A 256 -2.23 -4.52 -11.57
N VAL A 257 -1.53 -5.38 -12.33
CA VAL A 257 -2.14 -6.22 -13.37
C VAL A 257 -3.06 -7.28 -12.78
N LEU A 258 -2.65 -7.99 -11.73
CA LEU A 258 -3.40 -9.14 -11.23
C LEU A 258 -4.25 -8.89 -9.98
N GLN A 259 -4.17 -7.74 -9.33
CA GLN A 259 -4.96 -7.44 -8.13
C GLN A 259 -6.48 -7.54 -8.38
N ILE A 260 -6.97 -6.98 -9.49
CA ILE A 260 -8.39 -7.04 -9.85
C ILE A 260 -8.79 -8.44 -10.34
N PRO A 261 -8.07 -9.09 -11.27
CA PRO A 261 -8.39 -10.46 -11.69
C PRO A 261 -8.46 -11.47 -10.55
N ILE A 262 -7.46 -11.49 -9.67
CA ILE A 262 -7.42 -12.40 -8.52
C ILE A 262 -8.57 -12.08 -7.54
N GLY A 263 -8.85 -10.80 -7.32
CA GLY A 263 -9.98 -10.38 -6.51
C GLY A 263 -11.32 -10.89 -7.04
N ARG A 264 -11.58 -10.74 -8.35
CA ARG A 264 -12.79 -11.26 -9.01
C ARG A 264 -12.89 -12.80 -8.95
N LEU A 265 -11.78 -13.48 -9.13
CA LEU A 265 -11.73 -14.94 -8.96
C LEU A 265 -12.17 -15.36 -7.55
N SER A 266 -11.82 -14.59 -6.52
CA SER A 266 -12.22 -14.85 -5.14
C SER A 266 -13.71 -14.61 -4.87
N ASP A 267 -14.42 -13.90 -5.76
CA ASP A 267 -15.87 -13.73 -5.69
C ASP A 267 -16.65 -14.85 -6.38
N ILE A 268 -16.01 -15.56 -7.32
CA ILE A 268 -16.61 -16.66 -8.10
C ILE A 268 -16.31 -18.00 -7.44
N PHE A 269 -15.13 -18.17 -6.85
CA PHE A 269 -14.68 -19.40 -6.21
C PHE A 269 -14.58 -19.25 -4.69
N PRO A 270 -14.53 -20.36 -3.91
CA PRO A 270 -14.31 -20.31 -2.47
C PRO A 270 -13.04 -19.51 -2.13
N ARG A 271 -13.19 -18.40 -1.45
CA ARG A 271 -12.12 -17.42 -1.20
C ARG A 271 -10.86 -18.03 -0.60
N ARG A 272 -11.01 -18.97 0.34
CA ARG A 272 -9.86 -19.68 0.94
C ARG A 272 -9.03 -20.45 -0.08
N ARG A 273 -9.67 -21.02 -1.12
CA ARG A 273 -8.96 -21.74 -2.21
C ARG A 273 -8.12 -20.78 -3.04
N ILE A 274 -8.66 -19.59 -3.36
CA ILE A 274 -7.93 -18.57 -4.12
C ILE A 274 -6.75 -18.04 -3.30
N ILE A 275 -6.93 -17.81 -1.99
CA ILE A 275 -5.84 -17.41 -1.09
C ILE A 275 -4.73 -18.49 -1.07
N LEU A 276 -5.09 -19.76 -0.86
CA LEU A 276 -4.14 -20.87 -0.85
C LEU A 276 -3.41 -21.01 -2.19
N LEU A 277 -4.11 -20.90 -3.31
CA LEU A 277 -3.51 -20.92 -4.64
C LEU A 277 -2.49 -19.77 -4.81
N SER A 278 -2.86 -18.55 -4.40
CA SER A 278 -1.96 -17.40 -4.46
C SER A 278 -0.71 -17.61 -3.59
N ILE A 279 -0.86 -18.22 -2.41
CA ILE A 279 0.25 -18.56 -1.53
C ILE A 279 1.15 -19.63 -2.19
N LEU A 280 0.58 -20.70 -2.75
CA LEU A 280 1.34 -21.78 -3.40
C LEU A 280 2.13 -21.25 -4.61
N VAL A 281 1.51 -20.44 -5.45
CA VAL A 281 2.20 -19.81 -6.59
C VAL A 281 3.33 -18.90 -6.10
N SER A 282 3.09 -18.09 -5.07
CA SER A 282 4.12 -17.22 -4.48
C SER A 282 5.29 -18.03 -3.89
N LEU A 283 5.01 -19.17 -3.28
CA LEU A 283 6.04 -20.09 -2.77
C LEU A 283 6.89 -20.69 -3.89
N LEU A 284 6.26 -21.13 -4.98
CA LEU A 284 6.96 -21.62 -6.16
C LEU A 284 7.88 -20.53 -6.73
N ILE A 285 7.39 -19.30 -6.82
CA ILE A 285 8.18 -18.18 -7.31
C ILE A 285 9.35 -17.89 -6.36
N CYS A 286 9.16 -17.88 -5.02
CA CYS A 286 10.26 -17.74 -4.06
C CYS A 286 11.32 -18.82 -4.25
N PHE A 287 10.92 -20.07 -4.45
CA PHE A 287 11.84 -21.17 -4.73
C PHE A 287 12.63 -20.92 -6.02
N LEU A 288 11.95 -20.57 -7.12
CA LEU A 288 12.59 -20.26 -8.39
C LEU A 288 13.58 -19.08 -8.28
N GLN A 289 13.20 -18.03 -7.54
CA GLN A 289 14.09 -16.88 -7.29
C GLN A 289 15.32 -17.26 -6.45
N THR A 290 15.21 -18.25 -5.58
CA THR A 290 16.33 -18.73 -4.75
C THR A 290 17.37 -19.48 -5.58
N ILE A 291 16.94 -20.24 -6.58
CA ILE A 291 17.83 -21.06 -7.44
C ILE A 291 18.31 -20.34 -8.70
N THR A 292 17.64 -19.26 -9.09
CA THR A 292 18.00 -18.48 -10.28
C THR A 292 19.17 -17.54 -9.97
N THR A 293 20.08 -17.37 -10.94
CA THR A 293 21.20 -16.42 -10.83
C THR A 293 20.67 -15.02 -10.49
N THR A 294 21.22 -14.40 -9.45
CA THR A 294 20.72 -13.16 -8.88
C THR A 294 20.67 -11.98 -9.84
N THR A 295 21.60 -11.93 -10.79
CA THR A 295 21.68 -10.86 -11.81
C THR A 295 20.94 -11.17 -13.10
N SER A 296 20.27 -12.33 -13.22
CA SER A 296 19.52 -12.74 -14.41
C SER A 296 18.29 -11.84 -14.65
N ASP A 297 17.93 -11.61 -15.92
CA ASP A 297 16.69 -10.91 -16.28
C ASP A 297 15.43 -11.69 -15.89
N LEU A 298 15.58 -13.02 -15.75
CA LEU A 298 14.50 -13.89 -15.23
C LEU A 298 14.09 -13.47 -13.82
N GLN A 299 14.99 -12.92 -12.99
CA GLN A 299 14.65 -12.39 -11.67
C GLN A 299 13.62 -11.24 -11.74
N ILE A 300 13.68 -10.39 -12.78
CA ILE A 300 12.73 -9.31 -12.99
C ILE A 300 11.33 -9.88 -13.29
N LEU A 301 11.26 -10.90 -14.17
CA LEU A 301 10.01 -11.56 -14.52
C LEU A 301 9.42 -12.31 -13.31
N LEU A 302 10.26 -13.01 -12.55
CA LEU A 302 9.84 -13.71 -11.33
C LEU A 302 9.35 -12.72 -10.28
N ASN A 303 9.99 -11.54 -10.14
CA ASN A 303 9.53 -10.53 -9.19
C ASN A 303 8.21 -9.87 -9.64
N PHE A 304 7.98 -9.69 -10.95
CA PHE A 304 6.66 -9.33 -11.48
C PHE A 304 5.60 -10.34 -11.06
N ALA A 305 5.84 -11.61 -11.27
CA ALA A 305 4.91 -12.68 -10.88
C ALA A 305 4.75 -12.74 -9.34
N PHE A 306 5.81 -12.56 -8.57
CA PHE A 306 5.74 -12.52 -7.11
C PHE A 306 4.82 -11.41 -6.60
N GLY A 307 5.00 -10.18 -7.12
CA GLY A 307 4.14 -9.05 -6.79
C GLY A 307 2.68 -9.28 -7.18
N ALA A 308 2.45 -9.89 -8.34
CA ALA A 308 1.13 -10.20 -8.86
C ALA A 308 0.28 -11.09 -7.92
N PHE A 309 0.90 -12.03 -7.21
CA PHE A 309 0.20 -12.94 -6.29
C PHE A 309 0.28 -12.51 -4.81
N VAL A 310 1.32 -11.82 -4.40
CA VAL A 310 1.51 -11.39 -3.00
C VAL A 310 0.63 -10.18 -2.66
N PHE A 311 0.58 -9.15 -3.51
CA PHE A 311 -0.15 -7.92 -3.18
C PHE A 311 -1.67 -8.11 -3.00
N PRO A 312 -2.36 -8.99 -3.74
CA PRO A 312 -3.78 -9.25 -3.49
C PRO A 312 -4.08 -9.91 -2.14
N LEU A 313 -3.11 -10.62 -1.52
CA LEU A 313 -3.33 -11.40 -0.29
C LEU A 313 -3.95 -10.58 0.83
N TYR A 314 -3.46 -9.34 1.07
CA TYR A 314 -4.04 -8.48 2.11
C TYR A 314 -5.52 -8.21 1.85
N GLY A 315 -5.88 -7.81 0.64
CA GLY A 315 -7.27 -7.55 0.26
C GLY A 315 -8.16 -8.80 0.36
N LEU A 316 -7.61 -9.96 0.00
CA LEU A 316 -8.32 -11.25 0.12
C LEU A 316 -8.59 -11.62 1.58
N PHE A 317 -7.63 -11.41 2.50
CA PHE A 317 -7.84 -11.65 3.93
C PHE A 317 -8.78 -10.61 4.55
N ALA A 318 -8.74 -9.35 4.12
CA ALA A 318 -9.69 -8.33 4.54
C ALA A 318 -11.12 -8.68 4.08
N ALA A 319 -11.27 -9.14 2.84
CA ALA A 319 -12.54 -9.63 2.33
C ALA A 319 -13.01 -10.90 3.08
N LEU A 320 -12.10 -11.81 3.45
CA LEU A 320 -12.41 -12.95 4.30
C LEU A 320 -12.91 -12.52 5.69
N ALA A 321 -12.38 -11.43 6.26
CA ALA A 321 -12.92 -10.88 7.51
C ALA A 321 -14.37 -10.40 7.32
N ASN A 322 -14.65 -9.71 6.23
CA ASN A 322 -15.96 -9.17 5.92
C ASN A 322 -17.04 -10.25 5.69
N ASP A 323 -16.63 -11.48 5.32
CA ASP A 323 -17.55 -12.61 5.19
C ASP A 323 -18.12 -13.07 6.53
N TRP A 324 -17.40 -12.82 7.63
CA TRP A 324 -17.76 -13.29 8.99
C TRP A 324 -18.20 -12.18 9.92
N VAL A 325 -17.77 -10.95 9.68
CA VAL A 325 -18.05 -9.81 10.54
C VAL A 325 -19.40 -9.19 10.17
N PRO A 326 -20.32 -8.96 11.14
CA PRO A 326 -21.56 -8.24 10.89
C PRO A 326 -21.33 -6.88 10.22
N THR A 327 -22.25 -6.46 9.36
CA THR A 327 -22.11 -5.25 8.53
C THR A 327 -21.80 -4.00 9.35
N GLU A 328 -22.44 -3.84 10.50
CA GLU A 328 -22.31 -2.70 11.41
C GLU A 328 -20.91 -2.61 12.05
N LYS A 329 -20.23 -3.74 12.17
CA LYS A 329 -18.90 -3.84 12.79
C LYS A 329 -17.73 -3.90 11.79
N ARG A 330 -17.99 -3.89 10.48
CA ARG A 330 -16.95 -4.05 9.44
C ARG A 330 -15.93 -2.93 9.45
N VAL A 331 -16.35 -1.68 9.64
CA VAL A 331 -15.45 -0.52 9.72
C VAL A 331 -14.50 -0.66 10.89
N SER A 332 -15.02 -1.00 12.08
CA SER A 332 -14.19 -1.19 13.29
C SER A 332 -13.27 -2.40 13.19
N ALA A 333 -13.72 -3.50 12.58
CA ALA A 333 -12.88 -4.66 12.29
C ALA A 333 -11.73 -4.33 11.34
N SER A 334 -11.99 -3.53 10.30
CA SER A 334 -10.98 -3.10 9.34
C SER A 334 -9.90 -2.24 9.96
N SER A 335 -10.28 -1.32 10.86
CA SER A 335 -9.32 -0.52 11.62
C SER A 335 -8.37 -1.43 12.42
N THR A 336 -8.89 -2.51 13.00
CA THR A 336 -8.07 -3.50 13.73
C THR A 336 -7.18 -4.30 12.79
N LEU A 337 -7.65 -4.68 11.60
CA LEU A 337 -6.82 -5.35 10.58
C LEU A 337 -5.66 -4.44 10.09
N VAL A 338 -5.90 -3.14 9.94
CA VAL A 338 -4.83 -2.17 9.59
C VAL A 338 -3.76 -2.12 10.68
N VAL A 339 -4.15 -2.10 11.96
CA VAL A 339 -3.17 -2.14 13.07
C VAL A 339 -2.41 -3.47 13.07
N ALA A 340 -3.09 -4.60 12.87
CA ALA A 340 -2.46 -5.92 12.77
C ALA A 340 -1.46 -6.00 11.61
N SER A 341 -1.85 -5.50 10.44
CA SER A 341 -0.95 -5.44 9.27
C SER A 341 0.26 -4.54 9.50
N SER A 342 0.09 -3.46 10.24
CA SER A 342 1.20 -2.56 10.59
C SER A 342 2.26 -3.27 11.43
N ILE A 343 1.88 -4.18 12.32
CA ILE A 343 2.80 -5.01 13.10
C ILE A 343 3.66 -5.87 12.15
N GLY A 344 3.03 -6.56 11.20
CA GLY A 344 3.74 -7.33 10.17
C GLY A 344 4.69 -6.45 9.35
N SER A 345 4.24 -5.26 8.99
CA SER A 345 5.03 -4.30 8.20
C SER A 345 6.25 -3.75 8.94
N VAL A 346 6.20 -3.59 10.27
CA VAL A 346 7.35 -3.18 11.09
C VAL A 346 8.35 -4.31 11.25
N ILE A 347 7.87 -5.53 11.49
CA ILE A 347 8.74 -6.70 11.72
C ILE A 347 9.48 -7.11 10.45
N ALA A 348 8.85 -6.96 9.28
CA ALA A 348 9.41 -7.42 8.00
C ALA A 348 10.79 -6.82 7.69
N PRO A 349 10.98 -5.50 7.60
CA PRO A 349 12.28 -4.95 7.26
C PRO A 349 13.35 -5.23 8.31
N LEU A 350 12.99 -5.34 9.60
CA LEU A 350 13.93 -5.75 10.66
C LEU A 350 14.45 -7.16 10.41
N SER A 351 13.54 -8.12 10.21
CA SER A 351 13.88 -9.52 9.98
C SER A 351 14.66 -9.71 8.69
N ILE A 352 14.17 -9.09 7.59
CA ILE A 352 14.81 -9.18 6.27
C ILE A 352 16.17 -8.49 6.29
N GLY A 353 16.29 -7.32 6.91
CA GLY A 353 17.55 -6.60 7.05
C GLY A 353 18.60 -7.42 7.82
N PHE A 354 18.20 -8.06 8.92
CA PHE A 354 19.06 -8.95 9.68
C PHE A 354 19.52 -10.14 8.84
N VAL A 355 18.59 -10.84 8.19
CA VAL A 355 18.90 -12.02 7.37
C VAL A 355 19.78 -11.64 6.17
N LEU A 356 19.47 -10.55 5.47
CA LEU A 356 20.33 -10.03 4.40
C LEU A 356 21.70 -9.59 4.92
N GLY A 357 21.80 -9.04 6.13
CA GLY A 357 23.07 -8.64 6.73
C GLY A 357 23.98 -9.82 7.06
N SER A 358 23.39 -10.95 7.44
CA SER A 358 24.11 -12.13 7.98
C SER A 358 24.33 -13.25 6.97
N PHE A 359 23.50 -13.34 5.90
CA PHE A 359 23.50 -14.45 4.96
C PHE A 359 23.58 -13.98 3.51
N ASN A 360 23.56 -14.93 2.57
CA ASN A 360 23.56 -14.69 1.14
C ASN A 360 22.30 -13.91 0.68
N PRO A 361 22.34 -13.17 -0.42
CA PRO A 361 21.17 -12.41 -0.93
C PRO A 361 19.90 -13.27 -1.09
N SER A 362 20.04 -14.54 -1.54
CA SER A 362 18.89 -15.44 -1.71
C SER A 362 18.09 -15.69 -0.43
N SER A 363 18.68 -15.43 0.74
CA SER A 363 18.00 -15.51 2.05
C SER A 363 16.77 -14.60 2.17
N TYR A 364 16.71 -13.54 1.36
CA TYR A 364 15.53 -12.69 1.21
C TYR A 364 14.30 -13.50 0.79
N PHE A 365 14.43 -14.33 -0.25
CA PHE A 365 13.32 -15.17 -0.72
C PHE A 365 13.05 -16.34 0.20
N VAL A 366 14.09 -16.91 0.82
CA VAL A 366 13.94 -18.00 1.80
C VAL A 366 13.07 -17.52 2.97
N LEU A 367 13.34 -16.35 3.55
CA LEU A 367 12.57 -15.81 4.66
C LEU A 367 11.11 -15.52 4.25
N ASN A 368 10.89 -14.87 3.10
CA ASN A 368 9.54 -14.64 2.60
C ASN A 368 8.81 -15.96 2.33
N GLY A 369 9.50 -16.96 1.77
CA GLY A 369 8.98 -18.31 1.57
C GLY A 369 8.58 -19.01 2.87
N LEU A 370 9.40 -18.92 3.92
CA LEU A 370 9.07 -19.47 5.26
C LEU A 370 7.80 -18.83 5.83
N VAL A 371 7.65 -17.50 5.73
CA VAL A 371 6.44 -16.81 6.17
C VAL A 371 5.22 -17.26 5.38
N LEU A 372 5.36 -17.43 4.05
CA LEU A 372 4.28 -17.94 3.20
C LEU A 372 3.94 -19.39 3.50
N ILE A 373 4.92 -20.26 3.84
CA ILE A 373 4.69 -21.65 4.30
C ILE A 373 3.88 -21.63 5.60
N CYS A 374 4.30 -20.84 6.60
CA CYS A 374 3.56 -20.71 7.85
C CYS A 374 2.12 -20.24 7.61
N LEU A 375 1.93 -19.26 6.72
CA LEU A 375 0.62 -18.75 6.36
C LEU A 375 -0.25 -19.82 5.65
N GLY A 376 0.34 -20.54 4.70
CA GLY A 376 -0.33 -21.61 3.94
C GLY A 376 -0.74 -22.77 4.85
N LEU A 377 0.17 -23.25 5.69
CA LEU A 377 -0.13 -24.32 6.67
C LEU A 377 -1.22 -23.89 7.65
N TYR A 378 -1.12 -22.69 8.19
CA TYR A 378 -2.12 -22.14 9.09
C TYR A 378 -3.51 -22.05 8.42
N LEU A 379 -3.59 -21.53 7.20
CA LEU A 379 -4.87 -21.41 6.49
C LEU A 379 -5.44 -22.78 6.11
N SER A 380 -4.60 -23.74 5.72
CA SER A 380 -4.99 -25.13 5.44
C SER A 380 -5.57 -25.79 6.68
N TYR A 381 -4.90 -25.67 7.83
CA TYR A 381 -5.43 -26.15 9.11
C TYR A 381 -6.80 -25.52 9.45
N ARG A 382 -6.92 -24.21 9.29
CA ARG A 382 -8.18 -23.49 9.55
C ARG A 382 -9.30 -23.89 8.58
N THR A 383 -8.95 -24.27 7.35
CA THR A 383 -9.93 -24.75 6.38
C THR A 383 -10.44 -26.16 6.74
N TYR A 384 -9.59 -26.97 7.35
CA TYR A 384 -9.99 -28.29 7.88
C TYR A 384 -10.90 -28.18 9.13
N VAL A 385 -10.57 -27.26 10.06
CA VAL A 385 -11.28 -27.12 11.36
C VAL A 385 -12.64 -26.42 11.23
N LYS A 386 -12.79 -25.48 10.28
CA LYS A 386 -14.00 -24.67 10.15
C LYS A 386 -14.40 -24.53 8.69
N GLU A 387 -15.62 -24.88 8.35
CA GLU A 387 -16.15 -24.74 6.99
C GLU A 387 -16.03 -23.30 6.46
N ALA A 388 -15.84 -23.19 5.15
CA ALA A 388 -15.80 -21.89 4.47
C ALA A 388 -17.22 -21.32 4.31
N VAL A 389 -17.33 -19.99 4.29
CA VAL A 389 -18.61 -19.35 3.93
C VAL A 389 -18.97 -19.72 2.50
N PRO A 390 -20.22 -20.18 2.25
CA PRO A 390 -20.66 -20.49 0.88
C PRO A 390 -20.50 -19.27 -0.05
N VAL A 391 -20.11 -19.51 -1.30
CA VAL A 391 -19.82 -18.43 -2.27
C VAL A 391 -20.97 -17.43 -2.40
N LYS A 392 -22.22 -17.90 -2.38
CA LYS A 392 -23.42 -17.05 -2.44
C LYS A 392 -23.55 -16.04 -1.27
N LYS A 393 -22.88 -16.30 -0.13
CA LYS A 393 -22.90 -15.46 1.07
C LYS A 393 -21.61 -14.65 1.26
N GLN A 394 -20.62 -14.83 0.39
CA GLN A 394 -19.37 -14.07 0.46
C GLN A 394 -19.61 -12.59 0.11
N SER A 395 -18.90 -11.70 0.79
CA SER A 395 -18.84 -10.28 0.46
C SER A 395 -18.02 -10.08 -0.82
N LEU A 396 -18.32 -9.05 -1.61
CA LEU A 396 -17.53 -8.75 -2.80
C LEU A 396 -16.13 -8.26 -2.43
N PHE A 397 -15.17 -8.65 -3.24
CA PHE A 397 -13.79 -8.17 -3.12
C PHE A 397 -13.73 -6.68 -3.49
N VAL A 398 -13.07 -5.91 -2.64
CA VAL A 398 -12.72 -4.51 -2.92
C VAL A 398 -11.20 -4.43 -2.91
N PRO A 399 -10.56 -3.94 -3.99
CA PRO A 399 -9.11 -3.80 -4.01
C PRO A 399 -8.69 -2.76 -2.96
N ILE A 400 -8.06 -3.24 -1.91
CA ILE A 400 -7.59 -2.43 -0.78
C ILE A 400 -6.12 -2.75 -0.56
N THR A 401 -5.31 -1.72 -0.31
CA THR A 401 -3.95 -1.91 0.18
C THR A 401 -3.93 -1.96 1.70
N ALA A 402 -2.89 -2.53 2.30
CA ALA A 402 -2.68 -2.54 3.75
C ALA A 402 -2.60 -1.13 4.38
N ARG A 403 -2.64 -0.09 3.56
CA ARG A 403 -2.52 1.32 3.95
C ARG A 403 -3.84 2.09 3.89
N SER A 404 -4.88 1.52 3.26
CA SER A 404 -6.18 2.19 3.12
C SER A 404 -7.14 1.80 4.22
N CYS A 405 -7.79 2.80 4.83
CA CYS A 405 -8.91 2.60 5.73
C CYS A 405 -10.15 2.19 4.93
N GLN A 406 -10.94 1.24 5.42
CA GLN A 406 -12.06 0.69 4.66
C GLN A 406 -13.20 1.69 4.45
N ILE A 407 -13.70 1.63 3.26
CA ILE A 407 -14.83 2.38 2.73
C ILE A 407 -16.09 1.50 2.79
N ASP A 408 -17.21 2.09 3.15
CA ASP A 408 -18.50 1.45 3.38
C ASP A 408 -19.03 0.59 2.20
N HIS A 409 -19.77 -0.44 2.53
CA HIS A 409 -20.16 -1.58 1.69
C HIS A 409 -21.35 -1.36 0.72
N SER A 410 -21.74 -0.14 0.40
CA SER A 410 -22.82 0.11 -0.57
C SER A 410 -22.49 -0.27 -2.03
N LEU A 411 -21.24 -0.67 -2.30
CA LEU A 411 -20.75 -1.19 -3.60
C LEU A 411 -21.40 -2.51 -4.06
N ASN A 412 -22.11 -3.22 -3.18
CA ASN A 412 -22.59 -4.57 -3.43
C ASN A 412 -23.64 -4.70 -4.55
N ARG A 413 -24.30 -3.63 -4.93
CA ARG A 413 -25.38 -3.68 -5.93
C ARG A 413 -24.88 -3.49 -7.37
N TRP A 414 -23.85 -2.70 -7.57
CA TRP A 414 -23.37 -2.33 -8.93
C TRP A 414 -22.49 -3.41 -9.58
N ILE A 415 -21.71 -4.12 -8.77
CA ILE A 415 -20.77 -5.14 -9.27
C ILE A 415 -21.48 -6.48 -9.57
N ARG A 416 -22.63 -6.75 -8.93
CA ARG A 416 -23.38 -8.00 -9.14
C ARG A 416 -24.08 -8.11 -10.48
N ASN A 417 -24.42 -6.99 -11.13
CA ASN A 417 -25.12 -7.06 -12.41
C ASN A 417 -24.95 -5.77 -13.24
N PRO A 418 -23.80 -5.57 -13.90
CA PRO A 418 -23.60 -4.40 -14.76
C PRO A 418 -24.57 -4.36 -15.95
N LEU A 419 -25.10 -5.51 -16.39
CA LEU A 419 -26.05 -5.60 -17.50
C LEU A 419 -27.49 -5.28 -17.06
N ALA A 420 -27.87 -5.52 -15.81
CA ALA A 420 -29.23 -5.24 -15.33
C ALA A 420 -29.49 -3.72 -15.09
N THR A 421 -28.43 -2.92 -14.90
CA THR A 421 -28.52 -1.47 -14.82
C THR A 421 -28.68 -0.83 -16.19
N TRP A 422 -28.00 -1.33 -17.21
CA TRP A 422 -28.18 -0.88 -18.61
C TRP A 422 -29.61 -1.09 -19.12
N GLN A 423 -30.21 -2.24 -18.81
CA GLN A 423 -31.58 -2.56 -19.24
C GLN A 423 -32.67 -1.74 -18.54
N LYS A 424 -32.37 -1.11 -17.39
CA LYS A 424 -33.32 -0.22 -16.70
C LYS A 424 -33.24 1.23 -17.17
N GLU A 425 -32.11 1.67 -17.68
CA GLU A 425 -31.96 3.02 -18.27
C GLU A 425 -32.52 3.11 -19.69
N GLU A 426 -32.56 2.02 -20.46
CA GLU A 426 -33.21 1.98 -21.77
C GLU A 426 -34.77 1.91 -21.72
N ARG A 427 -35.34 1.68 -20.53
CA ARG A 427 -36.80 1.63 -20.33
C ARG A 427 -37.40 2.86 -19.64
N LYS A 428 -36.60 3.89 -19.42
CA LYS A 428 -37.05 5.24 -19.01
C LYS A 428 -36.72 6.26 -20.06
#